data_8465c68edcf3b2969ef67015d72e6792
#
_entry.id   8465c68edcf3b2969ef67015d72e6792
#
_cell.length_a   1.000
_cell.length_b   1.000
_cell.length_c   1.000
_cell.angle_alpha   90.00
_cell.angle_beta   90.00
_cell.angle_gamma   90.00
#
_symmetry.space_group_name_H-M   'P 1'
#
loop_
_entity.id
_entity.type
_entity.pdbx_description
1 polymer ?
#
loop_
_entity_poly.entity_id
_entity_poly.type
_entity_poly.pdbx_seq_one_letter_code
_entity_poly.pdbx_strand_id
1 'polypeptide(L)'
;EGLRMTDAHSPCTVCTPTRYSLMTGQFAFRVPRGGTVFTGAGGPSLISPDRLTLPEMLLQRGYTTACIGKWHIGMTFFDSEGKAIHQGGLDAVKRIDYQRAIQGGPLDHGFEKFFGTACCPTTDWLYAYIEGDRINHPPTQILDRGPLPDHPYANDNRPGVVADNFDLEEVDVRFLDESQTFIREHVAENPDQPFFLYHCTQAVHLPSFPGRKFKGKTDAG
;
A
#
# COMPACT_ATOMS: atom_id res chain seq x y z
N GLU A 1 -10.41 -23.52 10.78
CA GLU A 1 -11.69 -23.46 10.03
C GLU A 1 -11.89 -22.04 9.52
N GLY A 2 -12.58 -21.88 8.38
CA GLY A 2 -12.81 -20.59 7.76
C GLY A 2 -14.10 -20.60 6.92
N LEU A 3 -14.46 -19.45 6.35
CA LEU A 3 -15.61 -19.30 5.47
C LEU A 3 -15.16 -19.41 4.01
N ARG A 4 -15.75 -20.33 3.26
CA ARG A 4 -15.62 -20.41 1.80
C ARG A 4 -16.79 -19.71 1.13
N MET A 5 -16.50 -18.63 0.43
CA MET A 5 -17.49 -17.93 -0.41
C MET A 5 -17.51 -18.53 -1.81
N THR A 6 -18.68 -18.83 -2.31
CA THR A 6 -18.89 -19.39 -3.66
C THR A 6 -19.29 -18.32 -4.67
N ASP A 7 -19.69 -17.15 -4.20
CA ASP A 7 -20.09 -16.00 -5.03
C ASP A 7 -19.71 -14.71 -4.29
N ALA A 8 -18.50 -14.21 -4.54
CA ALA A 8 -17.94 -13.01 -3.94
C ALA A 8 -17.59 -11.99 -5.01
N HIS A 9 -18.07 -10.76 -4.87
CA HIS A 9 -17.89 -9.68 -5.83
C HIS A 9 -17.10 -8.51 -5.22
N SER A 10 -16.17 -8.00 -6.00
CA SER A 10 -15.52 -6.73 -5.69
C SER A 10 -16.50 -5.56 -5.93
N PRO A 11 -16.57 -4.56 -5.04
CA PRO A 11 -17.45 -3.41 -5.20
C PRO A 11 -17.05 -2.48 -6.37
N CYS A 12 -15.84 -2.64 -6.91
CA CYS A 12 -15.32 -1.91 -8.06
C CYS A 12 -14.21 -2.71 -8.74
N THR A 13 -13.97 -2.44 -10.03
CA THR A 13 -12.89 -3.05 -10.80
C THR A 13 -11.53 -2.36 -10.65
N VAL A 14 -11.47 -1.27 -9.88
CA VAL A 14 -10.28 -0.43 -9.68
C VAL A 14 -9.86 -0.42 -8.21
N CYS A 15 -8.55 -0.33 -7.97
CA CYS A 15 -7.92 -0.51 -6.67
C CYS A 15 -8.40 0.48 -5.59
N THR A 16 -8.26 1.79 -5.77
CA THR A 16 -8.62 2.78 -4.76
C THR A 16 -10.09 2.70 -4.34
N PRO A 17 -11.08 2.69 -5.26
CA PRO A 17 -12.49 2.59 -4.87
C PRO A 17 -12.83 1.27 -4.16
N THR A 18 -12.23 0.15 -4.59
CA THR A 18 -12.44 -1.15 -3.95
C THR A 18 -11.90 -1.15 -2.51
N ARG A 19 -10.67 -0.66 -2.32
CA ARG A 19 -10.02 -0.58 -1.01
C ARG A 19 -10.78 0.33 -0.05
N TYR A 20 -11.22 1.50 -0.53
CA TYR A 20 -12.08 2.40 0.22
C TYR A 20 -13.36 1.70 0.68
N SER A 21 -14.05 1.01 -0.25
CA SER A 21 -15.31 0.33 0.07
C SER A 21 -15.11 -0.79 1.10
N LEU A 22 -14.00 -1.54 0.99
CA LEU A 22 -13.67 -2.59 1.96
C LEU A 22 -13.42 -2.01 3.36
N MET A 23 -12.66 -0.92 3.45
CA MET A 23 -12.33 -0.29 4.74
C MET A 23 -13.53 0.36 5.42
N THR A 24 -14.49 0.91 4.65
CA THR A 24 -15.55 1.77 5.18
C THR A 24 -16.95 1.17 5.13
N GLY A 25 -17.13 0.04 4.45
CA GLY A 25 -18.47 -0.53 4.19
C GLY A 25 -19.34 0.35 3.27
N GLN A 26 -18.77 1.37 2.62
CA GLN A 26 -19.49 2.32 1.77
C GLN A 26 -18.97 2.26 0.33
N PHE A 27 -19.86 2.26 -0.65
CA PHE A 27 -19.45 2.38 -2.04
C PHE A 27 -18.75 3.71 -2.31
N ALA A 28 -17.60 3.66 -2.96
CA ALA A 28 -16.75 4.83 -3.21
C ALA A 28 -17.45 5.92 -4.05
N PHE A 29 -18.38 5.58 -4.93
CA PHE A 29 -19.12 6.57 -5.72
C PHE A 29 -20.03 7.49 -4.90
N ARG A 30 -20.22 7.18 -3.60
CA ARG A 30 -21.04 8.00 -2.67
C ARG A 30 -20.25 9.13 -2.01
N VAL A 31 -18.94 9.18 -2.21
CA VAL A 31 -18.10 10.23 -1.62
C VAL A 31 -17.43 11.07 -2.70
N PRO A 32 -17.16 12.35 -2.43
CA PRO A 32 -16.38 13.19 -3.33
C PRO A 32 -15.04 12.54 -3.63
N ARG A 33 -14.60 12.56 -4.89
CA ARG A 33 -13.35 11.93 -5.34
C ARG A 33 -13.30 10.40 -5.23
N GLY A 34 -14.40 9.72 -4.91
CA GLY A 34 -14.44 8.26 -4.74
C GLY A 34 -14.04 7.45 -5.98
N GLY A 35 -14.07 8.05 -7.17
CA GLY A 35 -13.53 7.47 -8.40
C GLY A 35 -12.04 7.75 -8.65
N THR A 36 -11.37 8.49 -7.75
CA THR A 36 -9.94 8.82 -7.88
C THR A 36 -9.08 7.56 -7.75
N VAL A 37 -8.04 7.47 -8.57
CA VAL A 37 -6.93 6.55 -8.40
C VAL A 37 -5.69 7.39 -8.11
N PHE A 38 -5.12 7.22 -6.93
CA PHE A 38 -3.95 7.98 -6.50
C PHE A 38 -2.68 7.49 -7.19
N THR A 39 -1.69 8.38 -7.29
CA THR A 39 -0.34 8.07 -7.78
C THR A 39 0.71 8.79 -6.94
N GLY A 40 1.83 8.12 -6.66
CA GLY A 40 2.96 8.70 -5.93
C GLY A 40 2.55 9.30 -4.57
N ALA A 41 2.68 10.62 -4.46
CA ALA A 41 2.29 11.39 -3.27
C ALA A 41 0.85 11.90 -3.31
N GLY A 42 -0.01 11.31 -4.14
CA GLY A 42 -1.40 11.76 -4.28
C GLY A 42 -2.20 11.55 -2.99
N GLY A 43 -2.90 12.58 -2.57
CA GLY A 43 -3.73 12.62 -1.37
C GLY A 43 -4.77 13.75 -1.46
N PRO A 44 -5.45 14.13 -0.38
CA PRO A 44 -5.46 13.48 0.94
C PRO A 44 -6.18 12.13 0.94
N SER A 45 -6.24 11.47 2.12
CA SER A 45 -7.05 10.28 2.32
C SER A 45 -8.49 10.47 1.83
N LEU A 46 -9.07 9.48 1.21
CA LEU A 46 -10.50 9.44 0.89
C LEU A 46 -11.35 9.14 2.13
N ILE A 47 -10.77 8.51 3.14
CA ILE A 47 -11.48 8.20 4.38
C ILE A 47 -11.52 9.47 5.22
N SER A 48 -12.72 9.94 5.51
CA SER A 48 -12.93 11.06 6.43
C SER A 48 -12.54 10.68 7.86
N PRO A 49 -11.94 11.59 8.65
CA PRO A 49 -11.48 11.28 10.01
C PRO A 49 -12.59 10.79 10.97
N ASP A 50 -13.85 11.13 10.68
CA ASP A 50 -15.01 10.69 11.45
C ASP A 50 -15.64 9.38 10.96
N ARG A 51 -15.09 8.78 9.89
CA ARG A 51 -15.62 7.55 9.31
C ARG A 51 -15.07 6.33 10.04
N LEU A 52 -15.93 5.61 10.74
CA LEU A 52 -15.58 4.30 11.31
C LEU A 52 -15.12 3.34 10.21
N THR A 53 -13.98 2.75 10.41
CA THR A 53 -13.38 1.78 9.49
C THR A 53 -13.45 0.35 10.03
N LEU A 54 -13.25 -0.62 9.16
CA LEU A 54 -13.19 -2.04 9.54
C LEU A 54 -12.11 -2.30 10.61
N PRO A 55 -10.86 -1.83 10.47
CA PRO A 55 -9.85 -2.04 11.51
C PRO A 55 -10.20 -1.33 12.82
N GLU A 56 -10.74 -0.11 12.83
CA GLU A 56 -11.20 0.57 14.05
C GLU A 56 -12.29 -0.23 14.78
N MET A 57 -13.26 -0.76 14.02
CA MET A 57 -14.30 -1.62 14.59
C MET A 57 -13.70 -2.87 15.25
N LEU A 58 -12.69 -3.47 14.63
CA LEU A 58 -12.01 -4.66 15.16
C LEU A 58 -11.14 -4.34 16.38
N LEU A 59 -10.44 -3.19 16.38
CA LEU A 59 -9.74 -2.67 17.57
C LEU A 59 -10.68 -2.56 18.77
N GLN A 60 -11.88 -1.99 18.58
CA GLN A 60 -12.90 -1.88 19.63
C GLN A 60 -13.38 -3.25 20.13
N ARG A 61 -13.07 -4.33 19.43
CA ARG A 61 -13.38 -5.72 19.79
C ARG A 61 -12.14 -6.48 20.28
N GLY A 62 -11.05 -5.77 20.56
CA GLY A 62 -9.83 -6.36 21.13
C GLY A 62 -8.92 -7.05 20.12
N TYR A 63 -9.09 -6.83 18.83
CA TYR A 63 -8.17 -7.32 17.81
C TYR A 63 -6.91 -6.45 17.76
N THR A 64 -5.75 -7.06 17.55
CA THR A 64 -4.58 -6.37 17.03
C THR A 64 -4.71 -6.21 15.53
N THR A 65 -4.35 -5.05 14.98
CA THR A 65 -4.58 -4.73 13.57
C THR A 65 -3.30 -4.37 12.84
N ALA A 66 -3.08 -4.98 11.66
CA ALA A 66 -1.93 -4.69 10.82
C ALA A 66 -2.34 -4.54 9.34
N CYS A 67 -1.75 -3.56 8.66
CA CYS A 67 -1.81 -3.40 7.22
C CYS A 67 -0.43 -3.63 6.63
N ILE A 68 -0.28 -4.61 5.74
CA ILE A 68 0.98 -4.90 5.08
C ILE A 68 0.76 -4.96 3.57
N GLY A 69 1.50 -4.10 2.85
CA GLY A 69 1.42 -3.98 1.40
C GLY A 69 0.89 -2.65 0.90
N LYS A 70 0.28 -2.65 -0.27
CA LYS A 70 -0.24 -1.47 -0.95
C LYS A 70 -1.46 -0.88 -0.23
N TRP A 71 -1.37 0.39 0.24
CA TRP A 71 -2.50 1.10 0.85
C TRP A 71 -3.50 1.61 -0.19
N HIS A 72 -3.11 2.57 -0.95
CA HIS A 72 -3.80 3.13 -2.12
C HIS A 72 -5.19 3.74 -1.88
N ILE A 73 -5.42 4.31 -0.69
CA ILE A 73 -6.66 5.04 -0.35
C ILE A 73 -6.37 6.54 -0.14
N GLY A 74 -5.14 6.95 -0.43
CA GLY A 74 -4.63 8.31 -0.20
C GLY A 74 -3.99 8.46 1.18
N MET A 75 -3.02 9.34 1.23
CA MET A 75 -2.34 9.82 2.44
C MET A 75 -1.69 11.17 2.12
N THR A 76 -1.28 11.91 3.11
CA THR A 76 -0.73 13.24 2.95
C THR A 76 0.75 13.26 3.28
N PHE A 77 1.55 13.58 2.28
CA PHE A 77 2.96 13.94 2.42
C PHE A 77 3.10 15.46 2.52
N PHE A 78 4.22 15.92 3.03
CA PHE A 78 4.51 17.35 3.20
C PHE A 78 5.84 17.71 2.57
N ASP A 79 5.98 18.94 2.12
CA ASP A 79 7.27 19.52 1.72
C ASP A 79 8.04 20.09 2.91
N SER A 80 9.24 20.63 2.65
CA SER A 80 10.11 21.20 3.68
C SER A 80 9.48 22.39 4.43
N GLU A 81 8.53 23.09 3.81
CA GLU A 81 7.79 24.19 4.45
C GLU A 81 6.58 23.70 5.25
N GLY A 82 6.29 22.39 5.20
CA GLY A 82 5.11 21.80 5.85
C GLY A 82 3.83 21.93 5.05
N LYS A 83 3.92 22.28 3.78
CA LYS A 83 2.77 22.34 2.89
C LYS A 83 2.42 20.95 2.38
N ALA A 84 1.14 20.59 2.47
CA ALA A 84 0.64 19.30 2.01
C ALA A 84 0.80 19.12 0.49
N ILE A 85 1.25 17.94 0.09
CA ILE A 85 1.39 17.51 -1.30
C ILE A 85 0.22 16.60 -1.63
N HIS A 86 -0.68 17.06 -2.50
CA HIS A 86 -1.88 16.33 -2.91
C HIS A 86 -1.86 15.89 -4.38
N GLN A 87 -0.72 16.01 -5.03
CA GLN A 87 -0.54 15.67 -6.44
C GLN A 87 0.40 14.48 -6.58
N GLY A 88 0.12 13.62 -7.55
CA GLY A 88 1.06 12.61 -8.01
C GLY A 88 2.10 13.20 -8.97
N GLY A 89 2.97 12.32 -9.50
CA GLY A 89 3.99 12.67 -10.48
C GLY A 89 5.36 12.91 -9.88
N LEU A 90 6.38 12.94 -10.76
CA LEU A 90 7.78 12.98 -10.36
C LEU A 90 8.13 14.26 -9.59
N ASP A 91 7.65 15.41 -10.06
CA ASP A 91 7.94 16.70 -9.40
C ASP A 91 7.31 16.80 -8.00
N ALA A 92 6.17 16.16 -7.80
CA ALA A 92 5.52 16.10 -6.48
C ALA A 92 6.34 15.26 -5.51
N VAL A 93 6.73 14.04 -5.91
CA VAL A 93 7.50 13.15 -5.03
C VAL A 93 8.90 13.68 -4.72
N LYS A 94 9.51 14.43 -5.64
CA LYS A 94 10.82 15.09 -5.39
C LYS A 94 10.76 16.22 -4.36
N ARG A 95 9.58 16.78 -4.09
CA ARG A 95 9.41 17.85 -3.10
C ARG A 95 9.10 17.35 -1.71
N ILE A 96 8.86 16.03 -1.53
CA ILE A 96 8.55 15.45 -0.23
C ILE A 96 9.73 15.68 0.72
N ASP A 97 9.43 16.19 1.90
CA ASP A 97 10.33 16.12 3.05
C ASP A 97 10.15 14.75 3.74
N TYR A 98 11.03 13.82 3.41
CA TYR A 98 10.99 12.45 3.91
C TYR A 98 11.31 12.32 5.42
N GLN A 99 11.67 13.42 6.09
CA GLN A 99 11.83 13.44 7.55
C GLN A 99 10.51 13.69 8.28
N ARG A 100 9.46 14.10 7.57
CA ARG A 100 8.15 14.38 8.16
C ARG A 100 7.29 13.14 8.23
N ALA A 101 6.46 13.08 9.28
CA ALA A 101 5.42 12.06 9.40
C ALA A 101 4.35 12.23 8.31
N ILE A 102 3.91 11.11 7.77
CA ILE A 102 2.81 11.01 6.83
C ILE A 102 1.50 11.03 7.62
N GLN A 103 0.46 11.68 7.10
CA GLN A 103 -0.85 11.77 7.74
C GLN A 103 -1.95 11.17 6.85
N GLY A 104 -3.06 10.76 7.47
CA GLY A 104 -4.20 10.16 6.78
C GLY A 104 -3.90 8.78 6.19
N GLY A 105 -2.86 8.12 6.70
CA GLY A 105 -2.47 6.76 6.33
C GLY A 105 -3.17 5.68 7.15
N PRO A 106 -2.73 4.42 7.04
CA PRO A 106 -3.35 3.29 7.77
C PRO A 106 -3.43 3.48 9.28
N LEU A 107 -2.42 4.08 9.91
CA LEU A 107 -2.41 4.30 11.36
C LEU A 107 -3.51 5.26 11.82
N ASP A 108 -3.89 6.23 10.97
CA ASP A 108 -4.97 7.17 11.26
C ASP A 108 -6.37 6.55 11.05
N HIS A 109 -6.43 5.31 10.58
CA HIS A 109 -7.66 4.60 10.24
C HIS A 109 -7.77 3.23 10.92
N GLY A 110 -7.17 3.09 12.11
CA GLY A 110 -7.37 1.94 12.99
C GLY A 110 -6.43 0.77 12.77
N PHE A 111 -5.36 0.93 12.02
CA PHE A 111 -4.26 -0.03 12.03
C PHE A 111 -3.20 0.38 13.05
N GLU A 112 -2.73 -0.57 13.87
CA GLU A 112 -1.66 -0.36 14.85
C GLU A 112 -0.28 -0.54 14.22
N LYS A 113 -0.19 -1.34 13.15
CA LYS A 113 1.04 -1.58 12.40
C LYS A 113 0.79 -1.35 10.91
N PHE A 114 1.72 -0.66 10.25
CA PHE A 114 1.75 -0.52 8.81
C PHE A 114 3.16 -0.74 8.28
N PHE A 115 3.27 -1.57 7.25
CA PHE A 115 4.43 -1.66 6.38
C PHE A 115 3.94 -1.79 4.94
N GLY A 116 4.35 -0.89 4.05
CA GLY A 116 3.85 -0.98 2.69
C GLY A 116 4.20 0.20 1.79
N THR A 117 3.34 0.45 0.82
CA THR A 117 3.51 1.54 -0.15
C THR A 117 2.27 2.43 -0.21
N ALA A 118 2.48 3.70 -0.54
CA ALA A 118 1.39 4.67 -0.69
C ALA A 118 0.44 4.28 -1.83
N CYS A 119 1.01 3.90 -2.98
CA CYS A 119 0.31 3.59 -4.22
C CYS A 119 0.84 2.29 -4.84
N CYS A 120 0.77 2.15 -6.16
CA CYS A 120 1.22 0.93 -6.86
C CYS A 120 2.74 0.80 -6.84
N PRO A 121 3.31 -0.22 -6.20
CA PRO A 121 4.76 -0.31 -6.00
C PRO A 121 5.56 -0.62 -7.26
N THR A 122 4.94 -0.91 -8.39
CA THR A 122 5.63 -1.19 -9.66
C THR A 122 5.36 -0.18 -10.77
N THR A 123 4.44 0.76 -10.58
CA THR A 123 4.04 1.72 -11.62
C THR A 123 4.20 3.18 -11.23
N ASP A 124 4.17 3.48 -9.95
CA ASP A 124 4.06 4.87 -9.48
C ASP A 124 5.42 5.56 -9.33
N TRP A 125 5.36 6.85 -9.01
CA TRP A 125 6.50 7.77 -8.97
C TRP A 125 7.34 7.62 -7.70
N LEU A 126 6.81 6.94 -6.66
CA LEU A 126 7.45 6.77 -5.36
C LEU A 126 7.68 5.28 -5.07
N TYR A 127 8.92 4.85 -5.21
CA TYR A 127 9.39 3.49 -4.96
C TYR A 127 10.12 3.45 -3.61
N ALA A 128 9.36 3.45 -2.54
CA ALA A 128 9.87 3.40 -1.18
C ALA A 128 8.86 2.71 -0.25
N TYR A 129 9.36 1.97 0.73
CA TYR A 129 8.53 1.42 1.78
C TYR A 129 8.25 2.47 2.85
N ILE A 130 7.03 2.43 3.35
CA ILE A 130 6.57 3.19 4.52
C ILE A 130 6.46 2.21 5.68
N GLU A 131 7.04 2.56 6.80
CA GLU A 131 6.94 1.83 8.06
C GLU A 131 6.28 2.75 9.10
N GLY A 132 5.10 2.36 9.56
CA GLY A 132 4.26 3.22 10.37
C GLY A 132 3.80 4.46 9.58
N ASP A 133 4.26 5.63 9.97
CA ASP A 133 3.98 6.92 9.34
C ASP A 133 5.21 7.53 8.65
N ARG A 134 6.28 6.75 8.41
CA ARG A 134 7.57 7.26 7.92
C ARG A 134 8.17 6.43 6.80
N ILE A 135 9.03 7.08 6.01
CA ILE A 135 9.92 6.43 5.05
C ILE A 135 11.33 6.44 5.67
N ASN A 136 11.71 5.30 6.28
CA ASN A 136 12.99 5.17 7.00
C ASN A 136 14.20 5.13 6.05
N HIS A 137 13.98 4.74 4.79
CA HIS A 137 14.96 4.80 3.70
C HIS A 137 14.47 5.77 2.64
N PRO A 138 14.80 7.07 2.76
CA PRO A 138 14.39 8.07 1.77
C PRO A 138 14.94 7.74 0.39
N PRO A 139 14.13 7.89 -0.67
CA PRO A 139 14.59 7.66 -2.02
C PRO A 139 15.62 8.72 -2.42
N THR A 140 16.76 8.28 -2.96
CA THR A 140 17.91 9.13 -3.33
C THR A 140 18.23 9.08 -4.80
N GLN A 141 17.62 8.17 -5.55
CA GLN A 141 17.91 7.92 -6.96
C GLN A 141 16.64 8.01 -7.80
N ILE A 142 16.81 8.19 -9.09
CA ILE A 142 15.73 7.97 -10.07
C ILE A 142 15.80 6.53 -10.53
N LEU A 143 14.65 5.88 -10.61
CA LEU A 143 14.56 4.49 -11.06
C LEU A 143 15.17 4.34 -12.46
N ASP A 144 16.21 3.50 -12.55
CA ASP A 144 16.71 3.00 -13.82
C ASP A 144 15.81 1.83 -14.26
N ARG A 145 15.16 2.01 -15.41
CA ARG A 145 14.26 1.00 -15.99
C ARG A 145 14.99 -0.04 -16.84
N GLY A 146 16.23 0.22 -17.24
CA GLY A 146 16.98 -0.66 -18.12
C GLY A 146 17.13 -2.09 -17.61
N PRO A 147 17.42 -2.32 -16.32
CA PRO A 147 17.53 -3.66 -15.76
C PRO A 147 16.21 -4.39 -15.52
N LEU A 148 15.07 -3.70 -15.57
CA LEU A 148 13.78 -4.33 -15.29
C LEU A 148 13.35 -5.26 -16.42
N PRO A 149 12.65 -6.36 -16.09
CA PRO A 149 12.09 -7.24 -17.10
C PRO A 149 11.14 -6.49 -18.03
N ASP A 150 11.21 -6.76 -19.32
CA ASP A 150 10.27 -6.24 -20.30
C ASP A 150 8.94 -6.97 -20.13
N HIS A 151 7.85 -6.20 -19.94
CA HIS A 151 6.53 -6.77 -19.79
C HIS A 151 5.72 -6.57 -21.08
N PRO A 152 5.28 -7.66 -21.74
CA PRO A 152 4.70 -7.58 -23.07
C PRO A 152 3.39 -6.77 -23.14
N TYR A 153 2.68 -6.61 -22.03
CA TYR A 153 1.37 -5.94 -22.00
C TYR A 153 1.38 -4.60 -21.24
N ALA A 154 2.43 -4.32 -20.48
CA ALA A 154 2.54 -3.09 -19.72
C ALA A 154 3.98 -2.78 -19.38
N ASN A 155 4.47 -1.66 -19.84
CA ASN A 155 5.80 -1.13 -19.53
C ASN A 155 5.68 0.29 -18.96
N ASP A 156 4.64 0.50 -18.17
CA ASP A 156 4.27 1.79 -17.60
C ASP A 156 4.93 2.07 -16.24
N ASN A 157 6.02 1.37 -15.90
CA ASN A 157 6.89 1.80 -14.79
C ASN A 157 7.30 3.25 -15.02
N ARG A 158 6.88 4.12 -14.14
CA ARG A 158 7.20 5.54 -14.25
C ARG A 158 8.59 5.83 -13.71
N PRO A 159 9.31 6.81 -14.27
CA PRO A 159 10.63 7.19 -13.81
C PRO A 159 10.55 7.94 -12.47
N GLY A 160 10.22 7.21 -11.42
CA GLY A 160 10.02 7.73 -10.07
C GLY A 160 11.32 7.78 -9.25
N VAL A 161 11.21 8.30 -8.04
CA VAL A 161 12.28 8.24 -7.06
C VAL A 161 12.29 6.86 -6.38
N VAL A 162 13.48 6.28 -6.18
CA VAL A 162 13.65 4.95 -5.62
C VAL A 162 14.59 4.96 -4.41
N ALA A 163 14.16 4.27 -3.35
CA ALA A 163 14.97 4.01 -2.17
C ALA A 163 15.96 2.86 -2.43
N ASP A 164 17.09 2.88 -1.73
CA ASP A 164 18.16 1.89 -1.88
C ASP A 164 17.75 0.46 -1.49
N ASN A 165 16.77 0.34 -0.61
CA ASN A 165 16.22 -0.93 -0.14
C ASN A 165 14.97 -1.40 -0.93
N PHE A 166 14.58 -0.69 -2.00
CA PHE A 166 13.38 -1.00 -2.76
C PHE A 166 13.70 -1.77 -4.04
N ASP A 167 13.22 -2.99 -4.13
CA ASP A 167 13.38 -3.86 -5.30
C ASP A 167 12.01 -4.22 -5.88
N LEU A 168 11.75 -3.77 -7.11
CA LEU A 168 10.45 -3.95 -7.76
C LEU A 168 10.09 -5.43 -8.00
N GLU A 169 11.08 -6.29 -8.15
CA GLU A 169 10.87 -7.72 -8.36
C GLU A 169 10.62 -8.50 -7.05
N GLU A 170 11.01 -7.94 -5.90
CA GLU A 170 10.90 -8.61 -4.60
C GLU A 170 9.85 -7.96 -3.67
N VAL A 171 9.04 -7.03 -4.18
CA VAL A 171 8.04 -6.31 -3.37
C VAL A 171 7.10 -7.26 -2.63
N ASP A 172 6.49 -8.23 -3.33
CA ASP A 172 5.56 -9.17 -2.69
C ASP A 172 6.26 -10.15 -1.75
N VAL A 173 7.53 -10.47 -2.02
CA VAL A 173 8.34 -11.27 -1.08
C VAL A 173 8.59 -10.48 0.20
N ARG A 174 8.91 -9.19 0.08
CA ARG A 174 9.07 -8.31 1.25
C ARG A 174 7.78 -8.18 2.05
N PHE A 175 6.63 -8.01 1.39
CA PHE A 175 5.33 -7.98 2.07
C PHE A 175 5.00 -9.30 2.77
N LEU A 176 5.35 -10.43 2.15
CA LEU A 176 5.19 -11.75 2.77
C LEU A 176 6.04 -11.88 4.03
N ASP A 177 7.33 -11.49 3.98
CA ASP A 177 8.24 -11.59 5.12
C ASP A 177 7.75 -10.74 6.30
N GLU A 178 7.29 -9.53 6.06
CA GLU A 178 6.70 -8.64 7.08
C GLU A 178 5.40 -9.24 7.67
N SER A 179 4.55 -9.82 6.82
CA SER A 179 3.31 -10.48 7.29
C SER A 179 3.60 -11.69 8.14
N GLN A 180 4.55 -12.52 7.75
CA GLN A 180 4.96 -13.68 8.54
C GLN A 180 5.62 -13.27 9.86
N THR A 181 6.38 -12.19 9.86
CA THR A 181 6.98 -11.64 11.08
C THR A 181 5.91 -11.15 12.03
N PHE A 182 4.95 -10.35 11.54
CA PHE A 182 3.82 -9.91 12.35
C PHE A 182 3.06 -11.09 12.99
N ILE A 183 2.74 -12.11 12.20
CA ILE A 183 1.99 -13.28 12.72
C ILE A 183 2.81 -14.03 13.78
N ARG A 184 4.12 -14.26 13.53
CA ARG A 184 4.98 -14.98 14.49
C ARG A 184 5.12 -14.22 15.80
N GLU A 185 5.37 -12.91 15.73
CA GLU A 185 5.49 -12.05 16.91
C GLU A 185 4.17 -12.02 17.70
N HIS A 186 3.06 -11.76 17.01
CA HIS A 186 1.76 -11.69 17.64
C HIS A 186 1.37 -12.98 18.35
N VAL A 187 1.52 -14.14 17.70
CA VAL A 187 1.18 -15.45 18.29
C VAL A 187 2.10 -15.79 19.48
N ALA A 188 3.36 -15.35 19.45
CA ALA A 188 4.30 -15.57 20.55
C ALA A 188 4.00 -14.68 21.77
N GLU A 189 3.64 -13.43 21.56
CA GLU A 189 3.44 -12.44 22.62
C GLU A 189 2.00 -12.39 23.14
N ASN A 190 1.02 -12.64 22.27
CA ASN A 190 -0.41 -12.49 22.55
C ASN A 190 -1.24 -13.66 22.02
N PRO A 191 -0.97 -14.91 22.47
CA PRO A 191 -1.54 -16.12 21.86
C PRO A 191 -3.08 -16.20 21.92
N ASP A 192 -3.70 -15.55 22.89
CA ASP A 192 -5.14 -15.54 23.09
C ASP A 192 -5.86 -14.32 22.49
N GLN A 193 -5.11 -13.37 21.94
CA GLN A 193 -5.67 -12.18 21.34
C GLN A 193 -5.86 -12.39 19.82
N PRO A 194 -7.06 -12.13 19.27
CA PRO A 194 -7.26 -12.22 17.84
C PRO A 194 -6.55 -11.07 17.11
N PHE A 195 -6.15 -11.30 15.86
CA PHE A 195 -5.60 -10.26 15.01
C PHE A 195 -6.35 -10.11 13.69
N PHE A 196 -6.25 -8.95 13.10
CA PHE A 196 -6.67 -8.63 11.75
C PHE A 196 -5.47 -8.18 10.92
N LEU A 197 -5.09 -9.00 9.95
CA LEU A 197 -4.03 -8.67 8.99
C LEU A 197 -4.64 -8.37 7.63
N TYR A 198 -4.52 -7.11 7.18
CA TYR A 198 -4.83 -6.69 5.82
C TYR A 198 -3.58 -6.81 4.96
N HIS A 199 -3.40 -7.99 4.34
CA HIS A 199 -2.25 -8.28 3.46
C HIS A 199 -2.60 -7.93 2.01
N CYS A 200 -1.89 -6.96 1.45
CA CYS A 200 -2.18 -6.35 0.15
C CYS A 200 -1.02 -6.51 -0.82
N THR A 201 -1.04 -7.58 -1.59
CA THR A 201 -0.01 -7.83 -2.60
C THR A 201 -0.01 -6.81 -3.73
N GLN A 202 1.12 -6.69 -4.43
CA GLN A 202 1.24 -6.00 -5.71
C GLN A 202 0.60 -6.84 -6.82
N ALA A 203 0.89 -8.14 -6.82
CA ALA A 203 0.32 -9.05 -7.81
C ALA A 203 -1.23 -9.07 -7.70
N VAL A 204 -1.91 -9.02 -8.81
CA VAL A 204 -1.44 -9.13 -10.20
C VAL A 204 -1.54 -7.79 -10.95
N HIS A 205 -1.28 -6.66 -10.32
CA HIS A 205 -1.29 -5.36 -10.99
C HIS A 205 -0.12 -5.26 -11.97
N LEU A 206 -0.39 -4.79 -13.19
CA LEU A 206 0.63 -4.62 -14.23
C LEU A 206 1.52 -3.38 -13.98
N PRO A 207 2.80 -3.44 -14.31
CA PRO A 207 3.57 -4.64 -14.59
C PRO A 207 3.75 -5.47 -13.33
N SER A 208 3.47 -6.77 -13.41
CA SER A 208 3.65 -7.69 -12.29
C SER A 208 4.95 -8.46 -12.48
N PHE A 209 5.92 -8.19 -11.62
CA PHE A 209 7.18 -8.90 -11.63
C PHE A 209 7.12 -10.07 -10.65
N PRO A 210 7.30 -11.31 -11.11
CA PRO A 210 7.43 -12.43 -10.19
C PRO A 210 8.73 -12.29 -9.40
N GLY A 211 8.69 -12.50 -8.10
CA GLY A 211 9.90 -12.59 -7.29
C GLY A 211 10.90 -13.61 -7.91
N ARG A 212 12.20 -13.32 -7.84
CA ARG A 212 13.23 -14.06 -8.58
C ARG A 212 13.13 -15.57 -8.42
N LYS A 213 12.79 -16.05 -7.22
CA LYS A 213 12.63 -17.49 -6.93
C LYS A 213 11.44 -18.16 -7.64
N PHE A 214 10.51 -17.36 -8.17
CA PHE A 214 9.29 -17.87 -8.85
C PHE A 214 9.38 -17.78 -10.38
N LYS A 215 10.37 -17.07 -10.92
CA LYS A 215 10.55 -16.95 -12.37
C LYS A 215 10.69 -18.32 -13.04
N GLY A 216 9.98 -18.51 -14.14
CA GLY A 216 10.01 -19.75 -14.91
C GLY A 216 9.44 -20.97 -14.19
N LYS A 217 8.63 -20.81 -13.15
CA LYS A 217 7.99 -21.93 -12.44
C LYS A 217 6.67 -22.37 -13.05
N THR A 218 6.11 -21.57 -13.95
CA THR A 218 4.87 -21.87 -14.68
C THR A 218 5.05 -21.55 -16.16
N ASP A 219 4.11 -22.04 -16.99
CA ASP A 219 4.10 -21.74 -18.44
C ASP A 219 3.74 -20.25 -18.73
N ALA A 220 3.35 -19.50 -17.72
CA ALA A 220 3.05 -18.08 -17.84
C ALA A 220 4.27 -17.16 -17.55
N GLY A 221 5.42 -17.74 -17.23
CA GLY A 221 6.68 -17.03 -16.95
C GLY A 221 7.32 -17.36 -15.61
#